data_c2602226c1c93453dad6129c30e4a41a
#
_entry.id   c2602226c1c93453dad6129c30e4a41a
#
_cell.length_a   1.000
_cell.length_b   1.000
_cell.length_c   1.000
_cell.angle_alpha   90.00
_cell.angle_beta   90.00
_cell.angle_gamma   90.00
#
_symmetry.space_group_name_H-M   'P 1'
#
loop_
_entity.id
_entity.type
_entity.pdbx_description
1 polymer ?
#
loop_
_entity_poly.entity_id
_entity_poly.type
_entity_poly.pdbx_seq_one_letter_code
_entity_poly.pdbx_strand_id
1 'polypeptide(L)'
;MRLATRATVRVNPATLTRAQRASEAAARIVFPELNSAFQDALGTKAWDWPRTTYRGGTYRRDGSRTKGIAVTSPRSIVDLGTLRASNSFEVSGNLCTFRWAVGYATAVHYGADIHPWGDKTRPLVNLPARPWTSAVLGTVLIPGIEPYDYREQYRASFIQAWRNLK
;
A
#
# COMPACT_ATOMS: atom_id res chain seq x y z
N MET A 1 31.18 35.21 -21.11
CA MET A 1 30.01 36.02 -20.73
C MET A 1 28.79 35.14 -20.81
N ARG A 2 28.16 34.76 -19.65
CA ARG A 2 26.94 33.96 -19.61
C ARG A 2 25.74 34.88 -19.51
N LEU A 3 24.94 34.98 -20.55
CA LEU A 3 23.66 35.67 -20.54
C LEU A 3 22.65 34.85 -19.73
N ALA A 4 22.28 35.30 -18.54
CA ALA A 4 21.20 34.70 -17.75
C ALA A 4 19.87 35.30 -18.24
N THR A 5 19.11 34.51 -19.01
CA THR A 5 17.76 34.91 -19.41
C THR A 5 16.78 34.56 -18.27
N ARG A 6 16.19 35.59 -17.66
CA ARG A 6 15.18 35.43 -16.60
C ARG A 6 13.79 35.56 -17.22
N ALA A 7 13.04 34.45 -17.30
CA ALA A 7 11.65 34.45 -17.74
C ALA A 7 10.74 34.61 -16.51
N THR A 8 9.85 35.61 -16.54
CA THR A 8 8.81 35.79 -15.51
C THR A 8 7.47 35.37 -16.08
N VAL A 9 6.88 34.33 -15.51
CA VAL A 9 5.53 33.87 -15.88
C VAL A 9 4.53 34.46 -14.90
N ARG A 10 3.57 35.24 -15.41
CA ARG A 10 2.43 35.74 -14.63
C ARG A 10 1.24 34.82 -14.87
N VAL A 11 0.76 34.19 -13.81
CA VAL A 11 -0.43 33.31 -13.87
C VAL A 11 -1.62 34.07 -13.27
N ASN A 12 -2.77 34.00 -13.95
CA ASN A 12 -4.00 34.61 -13.44
C ASN A 12 -4.44 33.89 -12.15
N PRO A 13 -4.70 34.60 -11.02
CA PRO A 13 -5.14 34.00 -9.76
C PRO A 13 -6.39 33.12 -9.90
N ALA A 14 -7.36 33.51 -10.75
CA ALA A 14 -8.56 32.72 -11.00
C ALA A 14 -8.23 31.36 -11.65
N THR A 15 -7.24 31.33 -12.56
CA THR A 15 -6.76 30.09 -13.18
C THR A 15 -6.08 29.18 -12.15
N LEU A 16 -5.30 29.75 -11.22
CA LEU A 16 -4.69 28.97 -10.12
C LEU A 16 -5.74 28.35 -9.22
N THR A 17 -6.75 29.13 -8.81
CA THR A 17 -7.85 28.63 -7.96
C THR A 17 -8.63 27.53 -8.67
N ARG A 18 -8.89 27.67 -9.97
CA ARG A 18 -9.55 26.64 -10.77
C ARG A 18 -8.70 25.37 -10.88
N ALA A 19 -7.39 25.51 -11.11
CA ALA A 19 -6.46 24.40 -11.17
C ALA A 19 -6.39 23.64 -9.84
N GLN A 20 -6.34 24.35 -8.73
CA GLN A 20 -6.34 23.77 -7.39
C GLN A 20 -7.62 22.96 -7.14
N ARG A 21 -8.80 23.53 -7.43
CA ARG A 21 -10.09 22.83 -7.29
C ARG A 21 -10.18 21.58 -8.15
N ALA A 22 -9.68 21.64 -9.40
CA ALA A 22 -9.65 20.48 -10.29
C ALA A 22 -8.71 19.38 -9.76
N SER A 23 -7.55 19.79 -9.20
CA SER A 23 -6.58 18.89 -8.57
C SER A 23 -7.16 18.19 -7.34
N GLU A 24 -7.83 18.93 -6.46
CA GLU A 24 -8.50 18.37 -5.28
C GLU A 24 -9.65 17.41 -5.66
N ALA A 25 -10.41 17.74 -6.70
CA ALA A 25 -11.46 16.87 -7.21
C ALA A 25 -10.88 15.56 -7.76
N ALA A 26 -9.80 15.61 -8.52
CA ALA A 26 -9.10 14.43 -9.02
C ALA A 26 -8.54 13.57 -7.85
N ALA A 27 -7.94 14.20 -6.86
CA ALA A 27 -7.41 13.53 -5.67
C ALA A 27 -8.49 12.72 -4.93
N ARG A 28 -9.69 13.28 -4.79
CA ARG A 28 -10.83 12.63 -4.12
C ARG A 28 -11.36 11.40 -4.86
N ILE A 29 -11.10 11.29 -6.16
CA ILE A 29 -11.48 10.13 -6.98
C ILE A 29 -10.36 9.09 -6.92
N VAL A 30 -9.14 9.48 -7.25
CA VAL A 30 -8.04 8.56 -7.52
C VAL A 30 -7.45 7.94 -6.25
N PHE A 31 -7.34 8.70 -5.15
CA PHE A 31 -6.70 8.16 -3.96
C PHE A 31 -7.49 7.07 -3.24
N PRO A 32 -8.83 7.10 -3.16
CA PRO A 32 -9.60 5.96 -2.68
C PRO A 32 -9.42 4.70 -3.55
N GLU A 33 -9.36 4.85 -4.89
CA GLU A 33 -9.13 3.74 -5.80
C GLU A 33 -7.72 3.16 -5.62
N LEU A 34 -6.70 4.01 -5.50
CA LEU A 34 -5.33 3.59 -5.19
C LEU A 34 -5.26 2.86 -3.84
N ASN A 35 -5.99 3.34 -2.82
CA ASN A 35 -6.09 2.64 -1.55
C ASN A 35 -6.72 1.25 -1.70
N SER A 36 -7.77 1.14 -2.50
CA SER A 36 -8.40 -0.14 -2.81
C SER A 36 -7.40 -1.10 -3.47
N ALA A 37 -6.64 -0.62 -4.45
CA ALA A 37 -5.61 -1.41 -5.11
C ALA A 37 -4.53 -1.91 -4.12
N PHE A 38 -4.11 -1.08 -3.14
CA PHE A 38 -3.22 -1.54 -2.07
C PHE A 38 -3.84 -2.64 -1.21
N GLN A 39 -5.13 -2.53 -0.89
CA GLN A 39 -5.84 -3.54 -0.11
C GLN A 39 -6.00 -4.85 -0.88
N ASP A 40 -6.23 -4.78 -2.18
CA ASP A 40 -6.34 -5.94 -3.05
C ASP A 40 -4.99 -6.63 -3.22
N ALA A 41 -3.92 -5.87 -3.40
CA ALA A 41 -2.55 -6.39 -3.44
C ALA A 41 -2.17 -7.13 -2.15
N LEU A 42 -2.58 -6.65 -0.98
CA LEU A 42 -2.41 -7.35 0.29
C LEU A 42 -3.19 -8.67 0.33
N GLY A 43 -4.38 -8.72 -0.28
CA GLY A 43 -5.25 -9.89 -0.31
C GLY A 43 -4.85 -10.98 -1.30
N THR A 44 -3.95 -10.70 -2.24
CA THR A 44 -3.54 -11.64 -3.28
C THR A 44 -2.72 -12.81 -2.72
N LYS A 45 -2.74 -13.93 -3.46
CA LYS A 45 -1.90 -15.10 -3.20
C LYS A 45 -0.53 -15.02 -3.90
N ALA A 46 -0.17 -13.86 -4.45
CA ALA A 46 1.10 -13.67 -5.16
C ALA A 46 2.33 -13.73 -4.26
N TRP A 47 2.15 -13.68 -2.95
CA TRP A 47 3.24 -13.58 -1.99
C TRP A 47 3.74 -14.94 -1.53
N ASP A 48 5.03 -15.21 -1.76
CA ASP A 48 5.68 -16.41 -1.27
C ASP A 48 5.79 -16.46 0.26
N TRP A 49 5.76 -17.68 0.78
CA TRP A 49 5.96 -17.96 2.19
C TRP A 49 7.11 -18.95 2.37
N PRO A 50 8.16 -18.61 3.12
CA PRO A 50 9.40 -19.40 3.13
C PRO A 50 9.27 -20.75 3.84
N ARG A 51 8.22 -20.95 4.63
CA ARG A 51 8.06 -22.14 5.47
C ARG A 51 6.60 -22.59 5.53
N THR A 52 6.44 -23.88 5.83
CA THR A 52 5.16 -24.39 6.32
C THR A 52 4.91 -23.81 7.71
N THR A 53 3.78 -23.17 7.87
CA THR A 53 3.30 -22.63 9.15
C THR A 53 1.97 -23.26 9.51
N TYR A 54 1.54 -23.05 10.74
CA TYR A 54 0.25 -23.52 11.20
C TYR A 54 -0.65 -22.35 11.47
N ARG A 55 -1.80 -22.33 10.81
CA ARG A 55 -2.86 -21.35 11.04
C ARG A 55 -3.84 -21.89 12.06
N GLY A 56 -4.20 -21.04 13.03
CA GLY A 56 -5.08 -21.45 14.11
C GLY A 56 -4.36 -22.28 15.16
N GLY A 57 -5.10 -22.97 15.94
CA GLY A 57 -4.66 -23.64 17.15
C GLY A 57 -5.16 -22.84 18.34
N THR A 58 -6.25 -23.30 18.92
CA THR A 58 -6.82 -22.73 20.14
C THR A 58 -6.33 -23.53 21.33
N TYR A 59 -6.27 -22.90 22.50
CA TYR A 59 -6.07 -23.64 23.74
C TYR A 59 -7.36 -24.34 24.12
N ARG A 60 -7.26 -25.60 24.49
CA ARG A 60 -8.35 -26.35 25.07
C ARG A 60 -8.51 -25.96 26.55
N ARG A 61 -9.63 -26.34 27.15
CA ARG A 61 -9.91 -26.08 28.57
C ARG A 61 -8.87 -26.70 29.53
N ASP A 62 -8.19 -27.76 29.10
CA ASP A 62 -7.10 -28.42 29.82
C ASP A 62 -5.74 -27.76 29.66
N GLY A 63 -5.66 -26.60 28.98
CA GLY A 63 -4.42 -25.88 28.68
C GLY A 63 -3.64 -26.44 27.50
N SER A 64 -4.03 -27.58 26.92
CA SER A 64 -3.38 -28.13 25.73
C SER A 64 -3.76 -27.32 24.48
N ARG A 65 -2.84 -27.28 23.50
CA ARG A 65 -3.09 -26.56 22.25
C ARG A 65 -3.50 -27.53 21.14
N THR A 66 -4.58 -27.22 20.45
CA THR A 66 -4.95 -27.95 19.24
C THR A 66 -3.92 -27.71 18.13
N LYS A 67 -3.65 -28.72 17.30
CA LYS A 67 -2.85 -28.52 16.08
C LYS A 67 -3.55 -27.57 15.15
N GLY A 68 -2.84 -26.56 14.68
CA GLY A 68 -3.31 -25.71 13.59
C GLY A 68 -3.25 -26.44 12.25
N ILE A 69 -3.94 -25.91 11.26
CA ILE A 69 -3.87 -26.36 9.87
C ILE A 69 -2.54 -25.93 9.27
N ALA A 70 -1.80 -26.84 8.65
CA ALA A 70 -0.58 -26.50 7.92
C ALA A 70 -0.90 -25.60 6.72
N VAL A 71 -0.18 -24.51 6.59
CA VAL A 71 -0.30 -23.56 5.48
C VAL A 71 1.04 -23.48 4.78
N THR A 72 1.03 -23.76 3.48
CA THR A 72 2.21 -23.69 2.61
C THR A 72 2.16 -22.45 1.72
N SER A 73 3.25 -22.18 1.02
CA SER A 73 3.31 -21.16 -0.03
C SER A 73 2.45 -21.56 -1.26
N PRO A 74 1.81 -20.61 -1.97
CA PRO A 74 1.72 -19.20 -1.63
C PRO A 74 0.71 -18.95 -0.50
N ARG A 75 1.07 -18.06 0.41
CA ARG A 75 0.20 -17.69 1.53
C ARG A 75 -0.19 -16.22 1.43
N SER A 76 -1.46 -15.92 1.62
CA SER A 76 -1.91 -14.54 1.77
C SER A 76 -1.25 -13.85 2.98
N ILE A 77 -0.85 -12.60 2.83
CA ILE A 77 -0.40 -11.74 3.94
C ILE A 77 -1.54 -11.53 4.95
N VAL A 78 -2.77 -11.67 4.49
CA VAL A 78 -3.99 -11.46 5.29
C VAL A 78 -4.31 -12.72 6.09
N ASP A 79 -3.47 -13.10 7.05
CA ASP A 79 -3.72 -14.28 7.89
C ASP A 79 -4.93 -14.05 8.82
N LEU A 80 -4.91 -12.98 9.60
CA LEU A 80 -5.99 -12.59 10.51
C LEU A 80 -6.69 -11.29 10.07
N GLY A 81 -6.34 -10.77 8.90
CA GLY A 81 -6.87 -9.48 8.43
C GLY A 81 -6.31 -8.25 9.14
N THR A 82 -5.50 -8.43 10.18
CA THR A 82 -5.02 -7.33 11.02
C THR A 82 -4.22 -6.28 10.24
N LEU A 83 -3.29 -6.71 9.37
CA LEU A 83 -2.51 -5.78 8.55
C LEU A 83 -3.43 -4.98 7.62
N ARG A 84 -4.34 -5.66 6.94
CA ARG A 84 -5.33 -5.03 6.06
C ARG A 84 -6.25 -4.07 6.83
N ALA A 85 -6.76 -4.49 7.98
CA ALA A 85 -7.64 -3.69 8.83
C ALA A 85 -6.93 -2.48 9.48
N SER A 86 -5.59 -2.51 9.61
CA SER A 86 -4.81 -1.40 10.17
C SER A 86 -4.56 -0.26 9.18
N ASN A 87 -5.00 -0.41 7.93
CA ASN A 87 -4.89 0.62 6.92
C ASN A 87 -5.78 1.81 7.26
N SER A 88 -5.24 2.98 7.12
CA SER A 88 -5.97 4.24 7.05
C SER A 88 -5.39 5.12 5.98
N PHE A 89 -6.19 5.98 5.38
CA PHE A 89 -5.71 7.00 4.47
C PHE A 89 -6.43 8.32 4.71
N GLU A 90 -5.73 9.39 4.46
CA GLU A 90 -6.22 10.76 4.64
C GLU A 90 -5.88 11.57 3.39
N VAL A 91 -6.86 12.29 2.86
CA VAL A 91 -6.70 13.19 1.72
C VAL A 91 -6.82 14.63 2.22
N SER A 92 -5.76 15.41 2.02
CA SER A 92 -5.73 16.83 2.34
C SER A 92 -5.34 17.63 1.09
N GLY A 93 -6.32 18.31 0.51
CA GLY A 93 -6.14 18.98 -0.78
C GLY A 93 -5.83 17.97 -1.89
N ASN A 94 -4.64 18.05 -2.45
CA ASN A 94 -4.12 17.14 -3.47
C ASN A 94 -3.07 16.16 -2.95
N LEU A 95 -2.89 16.09 -1.64
CA LEU A 95 -1.98 15.17 -0.96
C LEU A 95 -2.78 14.03 -0.34
N CYS A 96 -2.25 12.82 -0.43
CA CYS A 96 -2.78 11.66 0.28
C CYS A 96 -1.70 10.97 1.11
N THR A 97 -2.03 10.62 2.33
CA THR A 97 -1.19 9.84 3.21
C THR A 97 -1.83 8.48 3.46
N PHE A 98 -1.13 7.40 3.13
CA PHE A 98 -1.54 6.03 3.44
C PHE A 98 -0.73 5.51 4.61
N ARG A 99 -1.38 4.83 5.55
CA ARG A 99 -0.76 4.35 6.77
C ARG A 99 -1.25 2.96 7.14
N TRP A 100 -0.32 2.11 7.59
CA TRP A 100 -0.61 0.82 8.23
C TRP A 100 -0.07 0.86 9.65
N ALA A 101 -0.97 0.88 10.64
CA ALA A 101 -0.64 1.22 12.03
C ALA A 101 -0.08 0.04 12.84
N VAL A 102 0.07 -1.14 12.26
CA VAL A 102 0.66 -2.31 12.97
C VAL A 102 2.18 -2.29 12.92
N GLY A 103 2.82 -2.57 14.05
CA GLY A 103 4.27 -2.49 14.18
C GLY A 103 5.07 -3.42 13.26
N TYR A 104 4.48 -4.51 12.78
CA TYR A 104 5.14 -5.44 11.87
C TYR A 104 4.96 -5.09 10.38
N ALA A 105 4.19 -4.06 10.04
CA ALA A 105 3.92 -3.68 8.64
C ALA A 105 5.22 -3.44 7.86
N THR A 106 6.17 -2.72 8.45
CA THR A 106 7.48 -2.43 7.86
C THR A 106 8.27 -3.72 7.59
N ALA A 107 8.30 -4.64 8.56
CA ALA A 107 8.99 -5.92 8.40
C ALA A 107 8.37 -6.78 7.28
N VAL A 108 7.06 -6.77 7.14
CA VAL A 108 6.36 -7.48 6.06
C VAL A 108 6.64 -6.81 4.71
N HIS A 109 6.64 -5.48 4.65
CA HIS A 109 6.81 -4.75 3.40
C HIS A 109 8.24 -4.87 2.84
N TYR A 110 9.25 -4.68 3.69
CA TYR A 110 10.65 -4.63 3.27
C TYR A 110 11.41 -5.94 3.49
N GLY A 111 10.77 -6.91 4.14
CA GLY A 111 11.46 -8.10 4.62
C GLY A 111 12.22 -7.83 5.93
N ALA A 112 12.52 -8.87 6.66
CA ALA A 112 13.30 -8.79 7.89
C ALA A 112 13.78 -10.17 8.32
N ASP A 113 14.89 -10.20 9.04
CA ASP A 113 15.26 -11.37 9.83
C ASP A 113 14.61 -11.26 11.19
N ILE A 114 13.77 -12.23 11.52
CA ILE A 114 12.97 -12.22 12.75
C ILE A 114 13.23 -13.46 13.60
N HIS A 115 13.20 -13.29 14.92
CA HIS A 115 13.05 -14.40 15.84
C HIS A 115 11.57 -14.78 15.95
N PRO A 116 11.16 -16.01 15.58
CA PRO A 116 9.76 -16.42 15.68
C PRO A 116 9.23 -16.21 17.11
N TRP A 117 8.08 -15.55 17.21
CA TRP A 117 7.42 -15.20 18.49
C TRP A 117 8.24 -14.32 19.44
N GLY A 118 9.30 -13.64 18.95
CA GLY A 118 10.21 -12.85 19.76
C GLY A 118 11.17 -13.67 20.63
N ASP A 119 11.16 -14.98 20.47
CA ASP A 119 12.02 -15.91 21.22
C ASP A 119 13.45 -15.93 20.64
N LYS A 120 14.36 -15.21 21.29
CA LYS A 120 15.76 -15.07 20.88
C LYS A 120 16.57 -16.36 20.94
N THR A 121 16.06 -17.41 21.60
CA THR A 121 16.70 -18.75 21.64
C THR A 121 16.47 -19.52 20.32
N ARG A 122 15.51 -19.08 19.50
CA ARG A 122 15.20 -19.69 18.20
C ARG A 122 16.07 -19.10 17.10
N PRO A 123 16.40 -19.90 16.08
CA PRO A 123 17.12 -19.39 14.91
C PRO A 123 16.35 -18.24 14.24
N LEU A 124 17.10 -17.30 13.72
CA LEU A 124 16.55 -16.25 12.84
C LEU A 124 15.86 -16.86 11.63
N VAL A 125 14.74 -16.28 11.26
CA VAL A 125 13.97 -16.63 10.06
C VAL A 125 13.94 -15.42 9.17
N ASN A 126 14.40 -15.57 7.94
CA ASN A 126 14.22 -14.55 6.93
C ASN A 126 12.74 -14.48 6.52
N LEU A 127 12.14 -13.32 6.73
CA LEU A 127 10.83 -12.96 6.22
C LEU A 127 11.03 -12.25 4.88
N PRO A 128 10.60 -12.83 3.75
CA PRO A 128 10.80 -12.20 2.46
C PRO A 128 9.99 -10.90 2.36
N ALA A 129 10.56 -9.93 1.66
CA ALA A 129 9.89 -8.67 1.37
C ALA A 129 8.61 -8.90 0.55
N ARG A 130 7.57 -8.16 0.88
CA ARG A 130 6.29 -8.16 0.18
C ARG A 130 5.86 -6.73 -0.06
N PRO A 131 6.50 -6.04 -1.01
CA PRO A 131 6.34 -4.61 -1.24
C PRO A 131 5.03 -4.31 -1.99
N TRP A 132 3.88 -4.54 -1.34
CA TRP A 132 2.56 -4.38 -1.96
C TRP A 132 2.32 -2.97 -2.50
N THR A 133 2.80 -1.93 -1.82
CA THR A 133 2.65 -0.57 -2.33
C THR A 133 3.50 -0.33 -3.57
N SER A 134 4.73 -0.83 -3.58
CA SER A 134 5.64 -0.73 -4.73
C SER A 134 5.13 -1.51 -5.93
N ALA A 135 4.49 -2.68 -5.70
CA ALA A 135 3.89 -3.48 -6.76
C ALA A 135 2.72 -2.75 -7.41
N VAL A 136 1.80 -2.19 -6.62
CA VAL A 136 0.67 -1.40 -7.12
C VAL A 136 1.12 -0.13 -7.83
N LEU A 137 2.19 0.52 -7.36
CA LEU A 137 2.75 1.70 -8.02
C LEU A 137 3.62 1.36 -9.26
N GLY A 138 3.77 0.07 -9.58
CA GLY A 138 4.55 -0.38 -10.73
C GLY A 138 6.06 -0.20 -10.60
N THR A 139 6.58 0.07 -9.40
CA THR A 139 8.02 0.20 -9.15
C THR A 139 8.70 -1.16 -8.94
N VAL A 140 7.92 -2.18 -8.60
CA VAL A 140 8.34 -3.58 -8.51
C VAL A 140 7.27 -4.42 -9.19
N LEU A 141 7.67 -5.29 -10.11
CA LEU A 141 6.73 -6.20 -10.78
C LEU A 141 6.59 -7.48 -9.98
N ILE A 142 5.37 -7.78 -9.56
CA ILE A 142 5.01 -9.01 -8.85
C ILE A 142 3.97 -9.75 -9.68
N PRO A 143 4.22 -11.00 -10.10
CA PRO A 143 3.25 -11.77 -10.84
C PRO A 143 1.91 -11.89 -10.11
N GLY A 144 0.81 -11.57 -10.79
CA GLY A 144 -0.53 -11.60 -10.21
C GLY A 144 -0.95 -10.32 -9.47
N ILE A 145 -0.14 -9.26 -9.53
CA ILE A 145 -0.51 -7.92 -9.08
C ILE A 145 -0.38 -6.97 -10.27
N GLU A 146 -1.50 -6.45 -10.71
CA GLU A 146 -1.53 -5.44 -11.77
C GLU A 146 -1.22 -4.05 -11.19
N PRO A 147 -0.25 -3.32 -11.75
CA PRO A 147 0.01 -1.95 -11.35
C PRO A 147 -1.21 -1.05 -11.62
N TYR A 148 -1.51 -0.17 -10.68
CA TYR A 148 -2.54 0.84 -10.85
C TYR A 148 -1.93 2.11 -11.44
N ASP A 149 -2.35 2.46 -12.65
CA ASP A 149 -1.86 3.69 -13.31
C ASP A 149 -2.53 4.95 -12.73
N TYR A 150 -2.15 5.27 -11.49
CA TYR A 150 -2.69 6.43 -10.78
C TYR A 150 -2.39 7.76 -11.49
N ARG A 151 -1.33 7.83 -12.30
CA ARG A 151 -0.93 9.06 -12.99
C ARG A 151 -1.90 9.38 -14.12
N GLU A 152 -2.23 8.38 -14.93
CA GLU A 152 -3.18 8.55 -16.01
C GLU A 152 -4.61 8.78 -15.47
N GLN A 153 -5.00 8.04 -14.44
CA GLN A 153 -6.29 8.23 -13.76
C GLN A 153 -6.41 9.65 -13.16
N TYR A 154 -5.34 10.12 -12.52
CA TYR A 154 -5.31 11.47 -11.97
C TYR A 154 -5.40 12.53 -13.07
N ARG A 155 -4.64 12.37 -14.15
CA ARG A 155 -4.68 13.26 -15.31
C ARG A 155 -6.08 13.32 -15.94
N ALA A 156 -6.70 12.16 -16.17
CA ALA A 156 -8.04 12.08 -16.74
C ALA A 156 -9.07 12.77 -15.86
N SER A 157 -9.05 12.47 -14.56
CA SER A 157 -9.94 13.07 -13.55
C SER A 157 -9.73 14.58 -13.41
N PHE A 158 -8.48 15.05 -13.47
CA PHE A 158 -8.15 16.47 -13.45
C PHE A 158 -8.73 17.19 -14.68
N ILE A 159 -8.52 16.64 -15.87
CA ILE A 159 -9.04 17.23 -17.12
C ILE A 159 -10.58 17.31 -17.09
N GLN A 160 -11.23 16.27 -16.62
CA GLN A 160 -12.69 16.24 -16.48
C GLN A 160 -13.17 17.30 -15.48
N ALA A 161 -12.56 17.36 -14.29
CA ALA A 161 -12.90 18.36 -13.28
C ALA A 161 -12.64 19.79 -13.79
N TRP A 162 -11.51 20.01 -14.47
CA TRP A 162 -11.18 21.29 -15.07
C TRP A 162 -12.24 21.78 -16.07
N ARG A 163 -12.76 20.88 -16.91
CA ARG A 163 -13.83 21.20 -17.88
C ARG A 163 -15.13 21.56 -17.19
N ASN A 164 -15.45 20.94 -16.08
CA ASN A 164 -16.70 21.13 -15.34
C ASN A 164 -16.68 22.37 -14.43
N LEU A 165 -15.52 22.87 -14.06
CA LEU A 165 -15.38 24.11 -13.30
C LEU A 165 -15.48 25.33 -14.25
N LYS A 166 -16.56 26.08 -14.12
CA LYS A 166 -16.78 27.35 -14.86
C LYS A 166 -16.10 28.51 -14.16
#